data_b638e3751dacc14b7b241892fd01af90
#
_entry.id   b638e3751dacc14b7b241892fd01af90
#
_cell.length_a   1.000
_cell.length_b   1.000
_cell.length_c   1.000
_cell.angle_alpha   90.00
_cell.angle_beta   90.00
_cell.angle_gamma   90.00
#
_symmetry.space_group_name_H-M   'P 1'
#
loop_
_entity.id
_entity.type
_entity.pdbx_description
1 polymer ?
#
loop_
_entity_poly.entity_id
_entity_poly.type
_entity_poly.pdbx_seq_one_letter_code
_entity_poly.pdbx_strand_id
1 'polypeptide(L)'
;LTVRPLPEGAPEGFDQLVGSFQVKGTLSAPDPTYETGRAMTYRLEITGRGNVSLLLAPELGLSDKFEVYEPQLIRDDQEVRNGNTEVHRIYEYTIIPHATGQQTMPAVSLPYFDPATNSYRTATTAPIRIEVAQGSNDVPQVGKAGEASSSQRYTPYPYDAPAPTIVWHPWSRAGWAYWLLYVLLLIGGGVAYWVIRSDQRLRADHVAYHKKRST
;
A
#
# COMPACT_ATOMS: atom_id res chain seq x y z
N LEU A 1 28.24 5.14 22.53
CA LEU A 1 27.42 5.82 21.51
C LEU A 1 27.21 7.26 21.97
N THR A 2 27.68 8.24 21.20
CA THR A 2 27.46 9.66 21.52
C THR A 2 26.31 10.17 20.67
N VAL A 3 25.21 10.55 21.29
CA VAL A 3 24.05 11.16 20.62
C VAL A 3 24.23 12.68 20.68
N ARG A 4 24.14 13.34 19.52
CA ARG A 4 24.15 14.81 19.43
C ARG A 4 22.69 15.29 19.35
N PRO A 5 22.27 16.29 20.11
CA PRO A 5 20.98 16.92 19.95
C PRO A 5 20.91 17.65 18.60
N LEU A 6 19.70 17.81 18.07
CA LEU A 6 19.48 18.65 16.90
C LEU A 6 19.77 20.12 17.26
N PRO A 7 20.28 20.93 16.30
CA PRO A 7 20.48 22.36 16.51
C PRO A 7 19.17 23.09 16.83
N GLU A 8 19.28 24.21 17.52
CA GLU A 8 18.14 25.13 17.73
C GLU A 8 17.70 25.76 16.39
N GLY A 9 16.46 26.22 16.32
CA GLY A 9 15.91 26.89 15.14
C GLY A 9 15.24 25.97 14.13
N ALA A 10 14.62 24.87 14.60
CA ALA A 10 13.79 24.02 13.74
C ALA A 10 12.68 24.86 13.08
N PRO A 11 12.44 24.69 11.76
CA PRO A 11 11.37 25.40 11.06
C PRO A 11 9.99 24.90 11.51
N GLU A 12 8.97 25.69 11.26
CA GLU A 12 7.58 25.30 11.49
C GLU A 12 7.23 24.05 10.69
N GLY A 13 6.47 23.13 11.29
CA GLY A 13 6.10 21.85 10.66
C GLY A 13 7.24 20.80 10.60
N PHE A 14 8.33 20.99 11.34
CA PHE A 14 9.40 20.03 11.42
C PHE A 14 9.04 18.82 12.29
N ASP A 15 8.83 17.66 11.66
CA ASP A 15 8.44 16.39 12.29
C ASP A 15 9.63 15.47 12.59
N GLN A 16 10.72 16.03 13.08
CA GLN A 16 11.93 15.29 13.46
C GLN A 16 12.53 14.40 12.37
N LEU A 17 12.27 14.73 11.10
CA LEU A 17 12.86 14.07 9.95
C LEU A 17 14.35 14.37 9.86
N VAL A 18 15.18 13.33 9.89
CA VAL A 18 16.64 13.44 9.76
C VAL A 18 17.10 12.65 8.56
N GLY A 19 17.76 13.31 7.61
CA GLY A 19 18.22 12.68 6.38
C GLY A 19 18.30 13.64 5.20
N SER A 20 18.13 13.11 4.00
CA SER A 20 18.04 13.87 2.75
C SER A 20 16.84 13.39 1.96
N PHE A 21 15.86 14.26 1.72
CA PHE A 21 14.57 13.91 1.14
C PHE A 21 14.25 14.75 -0.09
N GLN A 22 13.48 14.15 -0.99
CA GLN A 22 12.84 14.79 -2.14
C GLN A 22 11.36 14.47 -2.11
N VAL A 23 10.54 15.41 -2.56
CA VAL A 23 9.09 15.27 -2.63
C VAL A 23 8.60 15.58 -4.02
N LYS A 24 7.61 14.81 -4.49
CA LYS A 24 6.97 14.99 -5.78
C LYS A 24 5.45 14.87 -5.62
N GLY A 25 4.72 15.89 -6.05
CA GLY A 25 3.27 15.87 -6.12
C GLY A 25 2.79 15.58 -7.53
N THR A 26 1.82 14.68 -7.67
CA THR A 26 1.12 14.41 -8.93
C THR A 26 -0.37 14.38 -8.71
N LEU A 27 -1.13 15.00 -9.62
CA LEU A 27 -2.57 15.02 -9.57
C LEU A 27 -3.14 14.19 -10.72
N SER A 28 -4.15 13.39 -10.44
CA SER A 28 -4.87 12.62 -11.43
C SER A 28 -6.38 12.65 -11.15
N ALA A 29 -7.17 12.57 -12.20
CA ALA A 29 -8.61 12.40 -12.11
C ALA A 29 -9.04 11.22 -12.98
N PRO A 30 -10.20 10.60 -12.72
CA PRO A 30 -10.75 9.53 -13.56
C PRO A 30 -10.96 9.99 -15.01
N ASP A 31 -11.35 11.24 -15.19
CA ASP A 31 -11.45 11.93 -16.47
C ASP A 31 -10.33 12.98 -16.62
N PRO A 32 -9.89 13.31 -17.84
CA PRO A 32 -8.88 14.32 -18.08
C PRO A 32 -9.35 15.75 -17.69
N THR A 33 -10.64 15.94 -17.48
CA THR A 33 -11.26 17.19 -17.02
C THR A 33 -11.54 17.14 -15.54
N TYR A 34 -11.09 18.17 -14.80
CA TYR A 34 -11.45 18.35 -13.40
C TYR A 34 -12.81 19.03 -13.32
N GLU A 35 -13.74 18.46 -12.56
CA GLU A 35 -15.11 18.99 -12.42
C GLU A 35 -15.46 19.16 -10.94
N THR A 36 -16.29 20.17 -10.65
CA THR A 36 -16.83 20.35 -9.29
C THR A 36 -17.64 19.13 -8.84
N GLY A 37 -17.45 18.72 -7.59
CA GLY A 37 -18.13 17.57 -7.00
C GLY A 37 -17.56 16.21 -7.41
N ARG A 38 -16.57 16.16 -8.31
CA ARG A 38 -15.90 14.92 -8.69
C ARG A 38 -14.57 14.76 -7.96
N ALA A 39 -14.35 13.56 -7.43
CA ALA A 39 -13.13 13.23 -6.74
C ALA A 39 -11.93 13.18 -7.70
N MET A 40 -10.84 13.77 -7.27
CA MET A 40 -9.52 13.66 -7.89
C MET A 40 -8.52 13.14 -6.86
N THR A 41 -7.44 12.54 -7.33
CA THR A 41 -6.42 11.93 -6.49
C THR A 41 -5.13 12.73 -6.57
N TYR A 42 -4.66 13.21 -5.43
CA TYR A 42 -3.32 13.78 -5.31
C TYR A 42 -2.39 12.77 -4.65
N ARG A 43 -1.31 12.43 -5.35
CA ARG A 43 -0.29 11.52 -4.87
C ARG A 43 0.96 12.29 -4.49
N LEU A 44 1.36 12.17 -3.23
CA LEU A 44 2.59 12.73 -2.69
C LEU A 44 3.61 11.62 -2.51
N GLU A 45 4.65 11.66 -3.32
CA GLU A 45 5.77 10.73 -3.28
C GLU A 45 6.94 11.36 -2.52
N ILE A 46 7.45 10.65 -1.52
CA ILE A 46 8.58 11.06 -0.69
C ILE A 46 9.66 10.01 -0.88
N THR A 47 10.81 10.44 -1.40
CA THR A 47 11.97 9.59 -1.60
C THR A 47 13.19 10.18 -0.92
N GLY A 48 14.12 9.32 -0.49
CA GLY A 48 15.33 9.83 0.14
C GLY A 48 16.05 8.81 1.00
N ARG A 49 16.89 9.34 1.87
CA ARG A 49 17.65 8.54 2.85
C ARG A 49 17.51 9.15 4.23
N GLY A 50 17.15 8.34 5.20
CA GLY A 50 17.03 8.81 6.58
C GLY A 50 15.92 8.11 7.36
N ASN A 51 15.52 8.73 8.47
CA ASN A 51 14.47 8.20 9.33
C ASN A 51 13.13 8.86 9.01
N VAL A 52 12.14 8.07 8.61
CA VAL A 52 10.76 8.50 8.35
C VAL A 52 9.74 7.84 9.30
N SER A 53 10.21 7.16 10.33
CA SER A 53 9.33 6.37 11.20
C SER A 53 8.26 7.22 11.90
N LEU A 54 8.54 8.50 12.15
CA LEU A 54 7.63 9.45 12.79
C LEU A 54 6.91 10.36 11.79
N LEU A 55 7.18 10.23 10.49
CA LEU A 55 6.57 11.08 9.47
C LEU A 55 5.07 10.80 9.36
N LEU A 56 4.28 11.75 9.74
CA LEU A 56 2.85 11.80 9.45
C LEU A 56 2.62 12.26 8.00
N ALA A 57 1.40 12.05 7.51
CA ALA A 57 1.02 12.54 6.20
C ALA A 57 1.02 14.08 6.21
N PRO A 58 1.80 14.74 5.33
CA PRO A 58 1.85 16.20 5.28
C PRO A 58 0.49 16.82 4.93
N GLU A 59 0.16 17.92 5.55
CA GLU A 59 -1.03 18.69 5.19
C GLU A 59 -0.83 19.40 3.84
N LEU A 60 -1.87 19.38 3.00
CA LEU A 60 -1.79 19.97 1.66
C LEU A 60 -1.95 21.49 1.64
N GLY A 61 -2.40 22.10 2.74
CA GLY A 61 -2.62 23.55 2.82
C GLY A 61 -3.63 24.09 1.79
N LEU A 62 -4.62 23.28 1.41
CA LEU A 62 -5.66 23.66 0.46
C LEU A 62 -6.66 24.63 1.10
N SER A 63 -7.23 25.51 0.26
CA SER A 63 -8.31 26.41 0.68
C SER A 63 -9.63 25.64 0.87
N ASP A 64 -10.60 26.29 1.51
CA ASP A 64 -11.98 25.82 1.70
C ASP A 64 -12.77 25.55 0.40
N LYS A 65 -12.18 25.87 -0.75
CA LYS A 65 -12.70 25.50 -2.08
C LYS A 65 -12.52 24.02 -2.41
N PHE A 66 -11.75 23.31 -1.59
CA PHE A 66 -11.48 21.89 -1.75
C PHE A 66 -11.83 21.14 -0.47
N GLU A 67 -12.53 20.04 -0.62
CA GLU A 67 -12.69 19.06 0.44
C GLU A 67 -11.58 18.03 0.33
N VAL A 68 -10.86 17.82 1.41
CA VAL A 68 -9.74 16.88 1.45
C VAL A 68 -10.07 15.76 2.44
N TYR A 69 -10.02 14.55 1.97
CA TYR A 69 -10.23 13.36 2.80
C TYR A 69 -8.90 12.90 3.41
N GLU A 70 -9.01 12.13 4.50
CA GLU A 70 -7.85 11.57 5.20
C GLU A 70 -6.95 10.80 4.22
N PRO A 71 -5.63 11.11 4.20
CA PRO A 71 -4.69 10.48 3.30
C PRO A 71 -4.47 9.01 3.61
N GLN A 72 -4.29 8.22 2.56
CA GLN A 72 -3.94 6.82 2.66
C GLN A 72 -2.46 6.61 2.35
N LEU A 73 -1.77 5.82 3.18
CA LEU A 73 -0.42 5.38 2.91
C LEU A 73 -0.45 4.18 1.94
N ILE A 74 -0.09 4.41 0.68
CA ILE A 74 -0.16 3.40 -0.38
C ILE A 74 1.13 2.59 -0.46
N ARG A 75 2.27 3.22 -0.13
CA ARG A 75 3.58 2.58 -0.15
C ARG A 75 4.43 3.08 1.01
N ASP A 76 5.12 2.14 1.66
CA ASP A 76 6.11 2.43 2.68
C ASP A 76 7.27 1.43 2.56
N ASP A 77 8.12 1.66 1.55
CA ASP A 77 9.31 0.85 1.35
C ASP A 77 10.48 1.49 2.09
N GLN A 78 11.10 0.72 2.96
CA GLN A 78 12.31 1.11 3.68
C GLN A 78 13.33 -0.01 3.52
N GLU A 79 14.45 0.29 2.88
CA GLU A 79 15.52 -0.66 2.63
C GLU A 79 16.85 -0.14 3.18
N VAL A 80 17.55 -0.97 3.94
CA VAL A 80 18.87 -0.61 4.44
C VAL A 80 19.92 -0.98 3.41
N ARG A 81 20.54 0.04 2.81
CA ARG A 81 21.67 -0.11 1.86
C ARG A 81 22.89 0.65 2.36
N ASN A 82 24.02 -0.04 2.43
CA ASN A 82 25.30 0.56 2.83
C ASN A 82 25.23 1.32 4.17
N GLY A 83 24.45 0.83 5.13
CA GLY A 83 24.27 1.47 6.43
C GLY A 83 23.33 2.68 6.45
N ASN A 84 22.71 3.03 5.33
CA ASN A 84 21.68 4.06 5.24
C ASN A 84 20.33 3.44 4.95
N THR A 85 19.27 3.99 5.53
CA THR A 85 17.90 3.60 5.21
C THR A 85 17.43 4.41 4.00
N GLU A 86 17.24 3.75 2.87
CA GLU A 86 16.57 4.31 1.69
C GLU A 86 15.07 4.20 1.89
N VAL A 87 14.36 5.27 1.54
CA VAL A 87 12.93 5.41 1.80
C VAL A 87 12.21 5.75 0.51
N HIS A 88 11.10 5.06 0.28
CA HIS A 88 10.13 5.40 -0.75
C HIS A 88 8.73 5.28 -0.16
N ARG A 89 8.11 6.42 0.16
CA ARG A 89 6.80 6.52 0.78
C ARG A 89 5.84 7.27 -0.13
N ILE A 90 4.62 6.76 -0.29
CA ILE A 90 3.58 7.37 -1.12
C ILE A 90 2.32 7.54 -0.30
N TYR A 91 1.88 8.77 -0.19
CA TYR A 91 0.57 9.12 0.34
C TYR A 91 -0.39 9.47 -0.80
N GLU A 92 -1.63 9.04 -0.68
CA GLU A 92 -2.70 9.33 -1.62
C GLU A 92 -3.83 10.08 -0.91
N TYR A 93 -4.16 11.26 -1.42
CA TYR A 93 -5.22 12.13 -0.92
C TYR A 93 -6.36 12.15 -1.91
N THR A 94 -7.57 11.94 -1.44
CA THR A 94 -8.78 12.18 -2.22
C THR A 94 -9.23 13.60 -2.00
N ILE A 95 -9.42 14.36 -3.09
CA ILE A 95 -9.75 15.78 -3.07
C ILE A 95 -10.98 16.01 -3.95
N ILE A 96 -11.94 16.80 -3.47
CA ILE A 96 -13.13 17.16 -4.22
C ILE A 96 -13.17 18.69 -4.35
N PRO A 97 -13.08 19.26 -5.57
CA PRO A 97 -13.22 20.69 -5.77
C PRO A 97 -14.69 21.13 -5.68
N HIS A 98 -14.94 22.23 -5.00
CA HIS A 98 -16.27 22.85 -4.87
C HIS A 98 -16.43 24.12 -5.70
N ALA A 99 -15.35 24.69 -6.22
CA ALA A 99 -15.37 25.92 -7.01
C ALA A 99 -14.87 25.70 -8.42
N THR A 100 -15.53 26.29 -9.39
CA THR A 100 -15.15 26.31 -10.82
C THR A 100 -14.02 27.29 -11.12
N GLY A 101 -13.44 27.19 -12.31
CA GLY A 101 -12.41 28.09 -12.84
C GLY A 101 -11.00 27.67 -12.44
N GLN A 102 -10.08 28.63 -12.60
CA GLN A 102 -8.68 28.36 -12.27
C GLN A 102 -8.47 28.20 -10.77
N GLN A 103 -7.96 27.05 -10.38
CA GLN A 103 -7.59 26.73 -9.03
C GLN A 103 -6.10 26.36 -8.97
N THR A 104 -5.47 26.65 -7.83
CA THR A 104 -4.07 26.32 -7.62
C THR A 104 -3.93 25.47 -6.36
N MET A 105 -3.37 24.31 -6.53
CA MET A 105 -2.90 23.50 -5.41
C MET A 105 -1.53 24.03 -4.98
N PRO A 106 -1.36 24.45 -3.72
CA PRO A 106 -0.10 24.99 -3.24
C PRO A 106 1.00 23.92 -3.24
N ALA A 107 2.23 24.37 -3.16
CA ALA A 107 3.37 23.51 -2.95
C ALA A 107 3.30 22.92 -1.54
N VAL A 108 3.51 21.60 -1.43
CA VAL A 108 3.62 20.90 -0.15
C VAL A 108 5.07 20.99 0.30
N SER A 109 5.29 21.43 1.54
CA SER A 109 6.60 21.57 2.15
C SER A 109 6.87 20.47 3.16
N LEU A 110 8.07 19.89 3.09
CA LEU A 110 8.54 18.87 4.02
C LEU A 110 9.87 19.32 4.63
N PRO A 111 9.86 19.93 5.83
CA PRO A 111 11.08 20.30 6.53
C PRO A 111 11.81 19.07 7.05
N TYR A 112 13.13 19.06 6.94
CA TYR A 112 13.99 18.00 7.45
C TYR A 112 15.35 18.55 7.90
N PHE A 113 16.04 17.82 8.76
CA PHE A 113 17.42 18.11 9.14
C PHE A 113 18.38 17.29 8.29
N ASP A 114 19.29 17.95 7.60
CA ASP A 114 20.33 17.31 6.80
C ASP A 114 21.62 17.16 7.61
N PRO A 115 21.99 15.96 8.04
CA PRO A 115 23.19 15.73 8.83
C PRO A 115 24.50 15.96 8.04
N ALA A 116 24.47 15.92 6.70
CA ALA A 116 25.65 16.16 5.89
C ALA A 116 26.04 17.64 5.90
N THR A 117 25.04 18.54 5.90
CA THR A 117 25.26 20.00 5.94
C THR A 117 25.04 20.58 7.34
N ASN A 118 24.64 19.77 8.29
CA ASN A 118 24.31 20.16 9.67
C ASN A 118 23.33 21.34 9.72
N SER A 119 22.30 21.29 8.88
CA SER A 119 21.33 22.38 8.74
C SER A 119 19.93 21.86 8.43
N TYR A 120 18.92 22.65 8.78
CA TYR A 120 17.54 22.41 8.36
C TYR A 120 17.35 22.78 6.90
N ARG A 121 16.64 21.94 6.17
CA ARG A 121 16.25 22.12 4.78
C ARG A 121 14.77 21.80 4.60
N THR A 122 14.19 22.27 3.50
CA THR A 122 12.81 21.97 3.14
C THR A 122 12.76 21.41 1.73
N ALA A 123 12.24 20.21 1.58
CA ALA A 123 11.87 19.67 0.27
C ALA A 123 10.46 20.19 -0.06
N THR A 124 10.24 20.62 -1.30
CA THR A 124 8.99 21.26 -1.70
C THR A 124 8.52 20.72 -3.05
N THR A 125 7.23 20.42 -3.17
CA THR A 125 6.63 20.06 -4.46
C THR A 125 6.43 21.30 -5.33
N ALA A 126 6.28 21.11 -6.64
CA ALA A 126 5.80 22.19 -7.50
C ALA A 126 4.30 22.47 -7.25
N PRO A 127 3.86 23.72 -7.28
CA PRO A 127 2.43 24.02 -7.25
C PRO A 127 1.76 23.56 -8.54
N ILE A 128 0.52 23.05 -8.45
CA ILE A 128 -0.22 22.53 -9.61
C ILE A 128 -1.40 23.46 -9.89
N ARG A 129 -1.50 23.97 -11.12
CA ARG A 129 -2.64 24.75 -11.59
C ARG A 129 -3.56 23.85 -12.37
N ILE A 130 -4.85 23.92 -12.06
CA ILE A 130 -5.92 23.16 -12.71
C ILE A 130 -7.05 24.11 -13.12
N GLU A 131 -7.74 23.77 -14.19
CA GLU A 131 -8.99 24.38 -14.60
C GLU A 131 -10.12 23.44 -14.17
N VAL A 132 -11.01 23.91 -13.28
CA VAL A 132 -12.13 23.13 -12.79
C VAL A 132 -13.39 23.55 -13.52
N ALA A 133 -13.95 22.65 -14.33
CA ALA A 133 -15.22 22.86 -15.01
C ALA A 133 -16.41 22.71 -14.05
N GLN A 134 -17.56 23.23 -14.47
CA GLN A 134 -18.81 22.95 -13.77
C GLN A 134 -19.14 21.46 -13.92
N GLY A 135 -19.21 20.74 -12.81
CA GLY A 135 -19.69 19.37 -12.83
C GLY A 135 -21.12 19.31 -13.35
N SER A 136 -21.39 18.36 -14.25
CA SER A 136 -22.76 18.09 -14.67
C SER A 136 -23.50 17.56 -13.45
N ASN A 137 -24.43 18.36 -12.93
CA ASN A 137 -25.44 17.86 -11.99
C ASN A 137 -26.40 16.98 -12.79
N ASP A 138 -25.94 15.85 -13.29
CA ASP A 138 -26.79 14.74 -13.65
C ASP A 138 -27.27 14.02 -12.35
N VAL A 139 -27.81 14.80 -11.45
CA VAL A 139 -28.94 14.30 -10.66
C VAL A 139 -30.04 14.20 -11.73
N PRO A 140 -30.59 12.99 -12.00
CA PRO A 140 -31.77 12.90 -12.84
C PRO A 140 -32.77 13.88 -12.23
N GLN A 141 -33.02 15.03 -12.88
CA GLN A 141 -34.14 15.87 -12.55
C GLN A 141 -35.35 14.98 -12.81
N VAL A 142 -35.88 14.40 -11.73
CA VAL A 142 -37.25 13.91 -11.76
C VAL A 142 -38.04 15.12 -12.21
N GLY A 143 -38.37 15.12 -13.51
CA GLY A 143 -39.09 16.18 -14.16
C GLY A 143 -40.30 16.52 -13.28
N LYS A 144 -40.57 17.81 -13.11
CA LYS A 144 -41.85 18.29 -12.72
C LYS A 144 -42.87 17.85 -13.79
N ALA A 145 -43.23 16.58 -13.76
CA ALA A 145 -44.44 16.07 -14.37
C ALA A 145 -45.50 16.13 -13.27
N GLY A 146 -46.62 16.74 -13.62
CA GLY A 146 -47.72 17.11 -12.80
C GLY A 146 -48.14 16.09 -11.74
N GLU A 147 -48.74 16.66 -10.72
CA GLU A 147 -49.42 15.99 -9.61
C GLU A 147 -50.06 14.65 -10.02
N ALA A 148 -49.40 13.57 -9.73
CA ALA A 148 -50.00 12.26 -9.62
C ALA A 148 -49.33 11.53 -8.47
N SER A 149 -50.02 11.62 -7.34
CA SER A 149 -49.97 10.71 -6.21
C SER A 149 -49.28 9.38 -6.52
N SER A 150 -48.08 9.18 -5.99
CA SER A 150 -47.71 7.87 -5.46
C SER A 150 -46.60 8.09 -4.43
N SER A 151 -46.99 7.89 -3.19
CA SER A 151 -46.09 7.63 -2.08
C SER A 151 -45.11 6.51 -2.48
N GLN A 152 -43.99 6.84 -3.14
CA GLN A 152 -42.88 5.95 -3.12
C GLN A 152 -42.35 5.92 -1.69
N ARG A 153 -42.87 4.95 -0.95
CA ARG A 153 -42.25 4.49 0.28
C ARG A 153 -40.79 4.36 0.02
N TYR A 154 -39.99 5.13 0.74
CA TYR A 154 -38.59 4.84 0.96
C TYR A 154 -38.53 3.38 1.42
N THR A 155 -38.28 2.46 0.51
CA THR A 155 -37.84 1.14 0.86
C THR A 155 -36.40 1.34 1.32
N PRO A 156 -36.12 1.20 2.62
CA PRO A 156 -34.72 1.09 3.02
C PRO A 156 -34.15 -0.01 2.15
N TYR A 157 -33.01 0.29 1.52
CA TYR A 157 -32.22 -0.70 0.82
C TYR A 157 -32.29 -1.99 1.63
N PRO A 158 -32.85 -3.08 1.09
CA PRO A 158 -32.81 -4.33 1.83
C PRO A 158 -31.35 -4.61 2.10
N TYR A 159 -30.98 -4.65 3.35
CA TYR A 159 -29.66 -5.07 3.82
C TYR A 159 -29.50 -6.60 3.62
N ASP A 160 -30.01 -7.07 2.51
CA ASP A 160 -29.76 -8.37 1.91
C ASP A 160 -28.77 -8.23 0.77
N ALA A 161 -27.72 -7.40 0.97
CA ALA A 161 -26.50 -7.66 0.24
C ALA A 161 -26.09 -9.08 0.65
N PRO A 162 -26.08 -10.06 -0.26
CA PRO A 162 -25.55 -11.37 0.07
C PRO A 162 -24.21 -11.12 0.72
N ALA A 163 -24.05 -11.64 1.95
CA ALA A 163 -22.76 -11.59 2.63
C ALA A 163 -21.71 -11.93 1.57
N PRO A 164 -20.58 -11.19 1.49
CA PRO A 164 -19.55 -11.47 0.52
C PRO A 164 -19.29 -12.97 0.63
N THR A 165 -19.83 -13.72 -0.32
CA THR A 165 -19.50 -15.12 -0.45
C THR A 165 -18.01 -15.08 -0.67
N ILE A 166 -17.25 -15.44 0.38
CA ILE A 166 -15.85 -15.78 0.23
C ILE A 166 -15.88 -16.90 -0.79
N VAL A 167 -15.75 -16.53 -2.05
CA VAL A 167 -15.55 -17.49 -3.11
C VAL A 167 -14.17 -18.07 -2.81
N TRP A 168 -14.18 -19.13 -2.02
CA TRP A 168 -13.06 -20.03 -1.95
C TRP A 168 -12.83 -20.47 -3.39
N HIS A 169 -11.89 -19.82 -4.08
CA HIS A 169 -11.41 -20.33 -5.33
C HIS A 169 -10.90 -21.71 -5.01
N PRO A 170 -11.60 -22.79 -5.44
CA PRO A 170 -11.03 -24.11 -5.29
C PRO A 170 -9.73 -24.01 -6.06
N TRP A 171 -8.66 -24.17 -5.33
CA TRP A 171 -7.26 -24.14 -5.76
C TRP A 171 -7.18 -24.49 -7.24
N SER A 172 -6.60 -23.56 -8.03
CA SER A 172 -6.45 -23.72 -9.46
C SER A 172 -6.23 -25.21 -9.81
N ARG A 173 -6.81 -25.67 -10.89
CA ARG A 173 -6.76 -27.07 -11.35
C ARG A 173 -5.37 -27.74 -11.26
N ALA A 174 -4.32 -26.99 -11.01
CA ALA A 174 -2.95 -27.45 -10.72
C ALA A 174 -2.71 -27.86 -9.26
N GLY A 175 -3.53 -27.46 -8.29
CA GLY A 175 -3.29 -27.75 -6.87
C GLY A 175 -3.25 -29.24 -6.51
N TRP A 176 -4.09 -30.06 -7.19
CA TRP A 176 -4.07 -31.50 -6.97
C TRP A 176 -2.79 -32.17 -7.50
N ALA A 177 -2.15 -31.59 -8.51
CA ALA A 177 -0.90 -32.11 -9.08
C ALA A 177 0.26 -31.99 -8.07
N TYR A 178 0.31 -30.92 -7.28
CA TYR A 178 1.31 -30.78 -6.21
C TYR A 178 1.11 -31.81 -5.09
N TRP A 179 -0.14 -32.12 -4.75
CA TRP A 179 -0.45 -33.17 -3.78
C TRP A 179 -0.03 -34.55 -4.26
N LEU A 180 -0.25 -34.88 -5.55
CA LEU A 180 0.22 -36.12 -6.15
C LEU A 180 1.74 -36.22 -6.12
N LEU A 181 2.45 -35.14 -6.43
CA LEU A 181 3.91 -35.11 -6.40
C LEU A 181 4.44 -35.32 -4.98
N TYR A 182 3.77 -34.76 -3.97
CA TYR A 182 4.12 -34.94 -2.57
C TYR A 182 3.91 -36.41 -2.10
N VAL A 183 2.79 -37.01 -2.49
CA VAL A 183 2.47 -38.41 -2.19
C VAL A 183 3.48 -39.33 -2.85
N LEU A 184 3.88 -39.08 -4.09
CA LEU A 184 4.85 -39.85 -4.85
C LEU A 184 6.26 -39.81 -4.19
N LEU A 185 6.64 -38.63 -3.68
CA LEU A 185 7.89 -38.43 -2.92
C LEU A 185 7.87 -39.21 -1.60
N LEU A 186 6.75 -39.21 -0.88
CA LEU A 186 6.60 -39.98 0.36
C LEU A 186 6.66 -41.52 0.12
N ILE A 187 6.01 -41.99 -0.94
CA ILE A 187 6.04 -43.38 -1.33
C ILE A 187 7.46 -43.78 -1.74
N GLY A 188 8.14 -42.98 -2.59
CA GLY A 188 9.53 -43.22 -2.99
C GLY A 188 10.50 -43.25 -1.82
N GLY A 189 10.36 -42.31 -0.90
CA GLY A 189 11.15 -42.26 0.35
C GLY A 189 10.91 -43.49 1.26
N GLY A 190 9.64 -43.91 1.38
CA GLY A 190 9.24 -45.08 2.13
C GLY A 190 9.82 -46.40 1.55
N VAL A 191 9.75 -46.55 0.23
CA VAL A 191 10.33 -47.71 -0.47
C VAL A 191 11.86 -47.73 -0.33
N ALA A 192 12.52 -46.57 -0.54
CA ALA A 192 13.97 -46.47 -0.38
C ALA A 192 14.41 -46.83 1.06
N TYR A 193 13.69 -46.29 2.05
CA TYR A 193 13.93 -46.63 3.46
C TYR A 193 13.75 -48.13 3.74
N TRP A 194 12.70 -48.75 3.21
CA TRP A 194 12.42 -50.17 3.37
C TRP A 194 13.51 -51.02 2.72
N VAL A 195 13.96 -50.70 1.49
CA VAL A 195 15.05 -51.38 0.79
C VAL A 195 16.36 -51.33 1.58
N ILE A 196 16.75 -50.11 2.05
CA ILE A 196 17.97 -49.95 2.86
C ILE A 196 17.89 -50.76 4.15
N ARG A 197 16.74 -50.76 4.80
CA ARG A 197 16.54 -51.51 6.05
C ARG A 197 16.52 -53.00 5.83
N SER A 198 15.97 -53.51 4.71
CA SER A 198 15.98 -54.94 4.36
C SER A 198 17.40 -55.43 4.02
N ASP A 199 18.19 -54.63 3.31
CA ASP A 199 19.58 -54.96 2.99
C ASP A 199 20.46 -55.00 4.26
N GLN A 200 20.21 -54.13 5.22
CA GLN A 200 20.90 -54.18 6.53
C GLN A 200 20.56 -55.46 7.31
N ARG A 201 19.31 -55.95 7.25
CA ARG A 201 18.92 -57.21 7.91
C ARG A 201 19.57 -58.37 7.25
N LEU A 202 19.62 -58.48 5.93
CA LEU A 202 20.27 -59.55 5.20
C LEU A 202 21.77 -59.59 5.47
N ARG A 203 22.45 -58.47 5.59
CA ARG A 203 23.89 -58.40 5.95
C ARG A 203 24.13 -58.84 7.39
N ALA A 204 23.24 -58.54 8.34
CA ALA A 204 23.34 -58.98 9.72
C ALA A 204 23.21 -60.51 9.84
N ASP A 205 22.28 -61.10 9.07
CA ASP A 205 22.07 -62.57 9.07
C ASP A 205 23.25 -63.31 8.44
N HIS A 206 23.88 -62.78 7.38
CA HIS A 206 25.10 -63.35 6.80
C HIS A 206 26.28 -63.31 7.78
N VAL A 207 26.46 -62.26 8.53
CA VAL A 207 27.53 -62.18 9.55
C VAL A 207 27.28 -63.16 10.69
N ALA A 208 26.04 -63.31 11.13
CA ALA A 208 25.65 -64.28 12.17
C ALA A 208 25.86 -65.72 11.73
N TYR A 209 25.55 -66.02 10.45
CA TYR A 209 25.75 -67.36 9.88
C TYR A 209 27.25 -67.79 9.83
N HIS A 210 28.14 -66.90 9.38
CA HIS A 210 29.59 -67.15 9.33
C HIS A 210 30.22 -67.31 10.72
N LYS A 211 29.73 -66.56 11.72
CA LYS A 211 30.23 -66.64 13.09
C LYS A 211 29.88 -68.02 13.77
N LYS A 212 28.73 -68.62 13.39
CA LYS A 212 28.27 -69.87 13.93
C LYS A 212 28.97 -71.08 13.31
N ARG A 213 29.70 -70.93 12.20
CA ARG A 213 30.43 -72.00 11.49
C ARG A 213 31.93 -72.09 11.86
N SER A 214 32.42 -71.11 12.63
CA SER A 214 33.83 -71.01 13.07
C SER A 214 34.07 -71.46 14.54
N THR A 215 33.03 -71.95 15.21
CA THR A 215 33.09 -72.63 16.52
C THR A 215 32.71 -74.05 16.33
#